data_680071f4d419420afcc32b2aaf9972dc
#
_entry.id   680071f4d419420afcc32b2aaf9972dc
#
_cell.length_a   1.000
_cell.length_b   1.000
_cell.length_c   1.000
_cell.angle_alpha   90.00
_cell.angle_beta   90.00
_cell.angle_gamma   90.00
#
_symmetry.space_group_name_H-M   'P 1'
#
loop_
_entity.id
_entity.type
_entity.pdbx_description
1 polymer ?
#
loop_
_entity_poly.entity_id
_entity_poly.type
_entity_poly.pdbx_seq_one_letter_code
_entity_poly.pdbx_strand_id
1 'polypeptide(L)'
;SPTGLWVFDTLSAIIHPRLACLSLAQALKNKGCEFLLEGKNQGKVVWATGVHDLRRISKKLGNNFGNGVKGQAALFKLTKSNSAQLFAETLHFIPHFDGTVAVGSTSERSFEHEDTNDDNLKALILKASNILPELKGKDPICTWANVRPRSRSRAPVLGKHPLSPSEFIMNGGFKIGLGMAPQMGKVFSEFLLLNENKIPTEFLPNESL
;
A
#
# COMPACT_ATOMS: atom_id res chain seq x y z
N SER A 1 14.44 19.24 14.31
CA SER A 1 14.41 19.84 12.97
C SER A 1 15.63 20.73 12.78
N PRO A 2 16.34 20.68 11.62
CA PRO A 2 17.48 21.57 11.34
C PRO A 2 17.10 23.04 11.35
N THR A 3 15.85 23.38 11.05
CA THR A 3 15.32 24.76 11.07
C THR A 3 14.65 25.11 12.41
N GLY A 4 14.52 24.16 13.33
CA GLY A 4 13.73 24.32 14.56
C GLY A 4 12.22 24.35 14.34
N LEU A 5 11.75 24.31 13.10
CA LEU A 5 10.33 24.39 12.76
C LEU A 5 9.70 22.99 12.64
N TRP A 6 8.48 22.85 13.15
CA TRP A 6 7.64 21.67 13.05
C TRP A 6 6.24 22.07 12.59
N VAL A 7 5.64 21.25 11.74
CA VAL A 7 4.22 21.38 11.36
C VAL A 7 3.45 20.28 12.08
N PHE A 8 2.44 20.65 12.81
CA PHE A 8 1.49 19.73 13.43
C PHE A 8 0.14 19.86 12.74
N ASP A 9 -0.46 18.72 12.38
CA ASP A 9 -1.80 18.68 11.79
C ASP A 9 -2.67 17.61 12.48
N THR A 10 -3.97 17.74 12.34
CA THR A 10 -4.99 16.81 12.86
C THR A 10 -5.71 16.08 11.72
N LEU A 11 -5.28 16.23 10.47
CA LEU A 11 -5.87 15.61 9.29
C LEU A 11 -5.30 14.21 9.04
N SER A 12 -4.06 13.98 9.49
CA SER A 12 -3.37 12.69 9.35
C SER A 12 -3.92 11.67 10.35
N ALA A 13 -3.99 10.42 9.92
CA ALA A 13 -4.41 9.31 10.78
C ALA A 13 -3.36 8.19 10.77
N ILE A 14 -3.21 7.54 11.91
CA ILE A 14 -2.36 6.35 12.07
C ILE A 14 -3.22 5.11 11.89
N ILE A 15 -2.75 4.18 11.08
CA ILE A 15 -3.33 2.84 10.94
C ILE A 15 -2.24 1.80 11.06
N HIS A 16 -2.56 0.65 11.64
CA HIS A 16 -1.72 -0.54 11.60
C HIS A 16 -2.15 -1.41 10.40
N PRO A 17 -1.44 -1.39 9.25
CA PRO A 17 -1.94 -1.99 8.01
C PRO A 17 -2.26 -3.48 8.12
N ARG A 18 -1.36 -4.23 8.77
CA ARG A 18 -1.51 -5.68 8.96
C ARG A 18 -2.76 -6.01 9.79
N LEU A 19 -2.96 -5.32 10.91
CA LEU A 19 -4.13 -5.56 11.77
C LEU A 19 -5.42 -5.14 11.07
N ALA A 20 -5.40 -4.04 10.32
CA ALA A 20 -6.56 -3.61 9.52
C ALA A 20 -6.96 -4.67 8.50
N CYS A 21 -6.00 -5.21 7.72
CA CYS A 21 -6.28 -6.27 6.76
C CYS A 21 -6.78 -7.56 7.43
N LEU A 22 -6.20 -7.97 8.57
CA LEU A 22 -6.65 -9.14 9.32
C LEU A 22 -8.06 -8.96 9.86
N SER A 23 -8.39 -7.79 10.39
CA SER A 23 -9.74 -7.47 10.90
C SER A 23 -10.78 -7.47 9.77
N LEU A 24 -10.46 -6.90 8.62
CA LEU A 24 -11.33 -6.93 7.44
C LEU A 24 -11.54 -8.36 6.94
N ALA A 25 -10.48 -9.17 6.85
CA ALA A 25 -10.58 -10.57 6.45
C ALA A 25 -11.46 -11.36 7.43
N GLN A 26 -11.32 -11.14 8.73
CA GLN A 26 -12.16 -11.79 9.73
C GLN A 26 -13.64 -11.35 9.62
N ALA A 27 -13.88 -10.05 9.41
CA ALA A 27 -15.23 -9.53 9.20
C ALA A 27 -15.89 -10.13 7.96
N LEU A 28 -15.15 -10.32 6.88
CA LEU A 28 -15.64 -10.97 5.66
C LEU A 28 -15.94 -12.46 5.90
N LYS A 29 -15.07 -13.19 6.60
CA LYS A 29 -15.34 -14.58 7.00
C LYS A 29 -16.63 -14.71 7.82
N ASN A 30 -16.83 -13.81 8.77
CA ASN A 30 -18.06 -13.78 9.60
C ASN A 30 -19.34 -13.50 8.77
N LYS A 31 -19.17 -12.91 7.57
CA LYS A 31 -20.24 -12.70 6.58
C LYS A 31 -20.38 -13.84 5.55
N GLY A 32 -19.66 -14.94 5.74
CA GLY A 32 -19.70 -16.10 4.86
C GLY A 32 -18.80 -16.01 3.62
N CYS A 33 -17.88 -15.04 3.56
CA CYS A 33 -16.92 -15.00 2.45
C CYS A 33 -15.85 -16.08 2.64
N GLU A 34 -15.58 -16.81 1.58
CA GLU A 34 -14.54 -17.83 1.54
C GLU A 34 -13.20 -17.21 1.11
N PHE A 35 -12.11 -17.68 1.72
CA PHE A 35 -10.73 -17.36 1.36
C PHE A 35 -10.06 -18.63 0.88
N LEU A 36 -9.84 -18.73 -0.42
CA LEU A 36 -9.27 -19.91 -1.07
C LEU A 36 -7.91 -19.57 -1.65
N LEU A 37 -6.97 -20.51 -1.60
CA LEU A 37 -5.67 -20.40 -2.29
C LEU A 37 -5.82 -20.63 -3.78
N GLU A 38 -6.76 -21.48 -4.17
CA GLU A 38 -7.10 -21.80 -5.56
C GLU A 38 -8.61 -21.84 -5.73
N GLY A 39 -9.10 -21.43 -6.87
CA GLY A 39 -10.53 -21.45 -7.18
C GLY A 39 -10.82 -21.12 -8.63
N LYS A 40 -12.00 -21.50 -9.10
CA LYS A 40 -12.50 -21.10 -10.42
C LYS A 40 -13.20 -19.74 -10.31
N ASN A 41 -12.97 -18.87 -11.28
CA ASN A 41 -13.69 -17.61 -11.38
C ASN A 41 -15.19 -17.85 -11.53
N GLN A 42 -16.00 -17.16 -10.73
CA GLN A 42 -17.45 -17.24 -10.75
C GLN A 42 -18.04 -15.84 -10.63
N GLY A 43 -19.18 -15.61 -11.31
CA GLY A 43 -19.88 -14.32 -11.23
C GLY A 43 -19.03 -13.14 -11.72
N LYS A 44 -19.08 -12.03 -11.00
CA LYS A 44 -18.28 -10.83 -11.31
C LYS A 44 -16.89 -10.96 -10.71
N VAL A 45 -15.87 -11.05 -11.57
CA VAL A 45 -14.48 -11.20 -11.18
C VAL A 45 -13.80 -9.85 -11.07
N VAL A 46 -13.16 -9.59 -9.94
CA VAL A 46 -12.38 -8.36 -9.69
C VAL A 46 -10.91 -8.72 -9.45
N TRP A 47 -10.04 -8.21 -10.29
CA TRP A 47 -8.59 -8.37 -10.15
C TRP A 47 -8.02 -7.28 -9.25
N ALA A 48 -7.58 -7.66 -8.05
CA ALA A 48 -6.94 -6.79 -7.06
C ALA A 48 -5.53 -7.30 -6.71
N THR A 49 -4.79 -7.78 -7.70
CA THR A 49 -3.57 -8.58 -7.57
C THR A 49 -2.27 -7.75 -7.58
N GLY A 50 -2.39 -6.44 -7.38
CA GLY A 50 -1.26 -5.56 -7.20
C GLY A 50 -0.34 -5.48 -8.43
N VAL A 51 0.98 -5.45 -8.21
CA VAL A 51 1.97 -5.23 -9.25
C VAL A 51 1.99 -6.32 -10.34
N HIS A 52 1.66 -7.54 -9.98
CA HIS A 52 1.68 -8.67 -10.93
C HIS A 52 0.71 -8.44 -12.09
N ASP A 53 -0.48 -7.97 -11.80
CA ASP A 53 -1.47 -7.69 -12.84
C ASP A 53 -1.10 -6.46 -13.67
N LEU A 54 -0.61 -5.39 -13.05
CA LEU A 54 -0.14 -4.21 -13.79
C LEU A 54 0.95 -4.57 -14.80
N ARG A 55 1.89 -5.43 -14.43
CA ARG A 55 2.94 -5.92 -15.33
C ARG A 55 2.39 -6.86 -16.41
N ARG A 56 1.44 -7.73 -16.05
CA ARG A 56 0.76 -8.63 -16.99
C ARG A 56 0.04 -7.83 -18.06
N ILE A 57 -0.70 -6.79 -17.68
CA ILE A 57 -1.39 -5.90 -18.60
C ILE A 57 -0.35 -5.17 -19.48
N SER A 58 0.67 -4.57 -18.88
CA SER A 58 1.74 -3.89 -19.63
C SER A 58 2.37 -4.77 -20.69
N LYS A 59 2.71 -6.02 -20.33
CA LYS A 59 3.31 -6.99 -21.25
C LYS A 59 2.37 -7.37 -22.40
N LYS A 60 1.08 -7.56 -22.10
CA LYS A 60 0.07 -7.98 -23.09
C LYS A 60 -0.30 -6.86 -24.06
N LEU A 61 -0.32 -5.62 -23.60
CA LEU A 61 -0.65 -4.46 -24.42
C LEU A 61 0.57 -3.86 -25.15
N GLY A 62 1.79 -4.29 -24.80
CA GLY A 62 3.02 -3.75 -25.37
C GLY A 62 3.32 -2.31 -24.94
N ASN A 63 2.69 -1.82 -23.88
CA ASN A 63 2.89 -0.48 -23.35
C ASN A 63 3.00 -0.50 -21.81
N ASN A 64 3.39 0.62 -21.21
CA ASN A 64 3.49 0.72 -19.75
C ASN A 64 2.14 1.10 -19.14
N PHE A 65 1.34 0.12 -18.74
CA PHE A 65 0.13 0.33 -17.95
C PHE A 65 0.42 0.62 -16.46
N GLY A 66 1.48 0.07 -15.96
CA GLY A 66 1.95 0.28 -14.59
C GLY A 66 3.10 -0.66 -14.22
N ASN A 67 3.76 -0.33 -13.13
CA ASN A 67 4.91 -1.10 -12.62
C ASN A 67 4.95 -1.05 -11.10
N GLY A 68 6.01 -1.61 -10.52
CA GLY A 68 6.26 -1.66 -9.10
C GLY A 68 7.26 -0.61 -8.62
N VAL A 69 7.09 -0.20 -7.37
CA VAL A 69 8.09 0.56 -6.61
C VAL A 69 8.34 -0.18 -5.31
N LYS A 70 9.53 -0.77 -5.14
CA LYS A 70 9.90 -1.50 -3.93
C LYS A 70 10.02 -0.52 -2.76
N GLY A 71 9.66 -1.00 -1.59
CA GLY A 71 9.85 -0.31 -0.33
C GLY A 71 10.23 -1.28 0.76
N GLN A 72 11.21 -0.88 1.55
CA GLN A 72 11.69 -1.61 2.70
C GLN A 72 11.41 -0.82 3.96
N ALA A 73 11.12 -1.51 5.06
CA ALA A 73 10.82 -0.89 6.34
C ALA A 73 11.19 -1.82 7.50
N ALA A 74 11.22 -1.26 8.70
CA ALA A 74 11.57 -1.96 9.91
C ALA A 74 10.59 -1.63 11.04
N LEU A 75 10.37 -2.58 11.95
CA LEU A 75 9.56 -2.44 13.15
C LEU A 75 10.46 -2.57 14.38
N PHE A 76 10.36 -1.62 15.29
CA PHE A 76 11.14 -1.60 16.52
C PHE A 76 10.24 -1.72 17.75
N LYS A 77 10.74 -2.35 18.81
CA LYS A 77 10.12 -2.26 20.12
C LYS A 77 10.49 -0.93 20.76
N LEU A 78 9.51 -0.03 20.86
CA LEU A 78 9.69 1.30 21.44
C LEU A 78 8.32 1.83 21.88
N THR A 79 8.14 1.95 23.19
CA THR A 79 6.85 2.37 23.75
C THR A 79 6.62 3.87 23.51
N LYS A 80 5.89 4.18 22.48
CA LYS A 80 5.48 5.52 22.06
C LYS A 80 3.98 5.55 21.67
N SER A 81 3.16 4.68 22.29
CA SER A 81 1.78 4.40 21.87
C SER A 81 0.86 5.62 21.75
N ASN A 82 1.12 6.68 22.52
CA ASN A 82 0.33 7.92 22.51
C ASN A 82 1.04 9.07 21.79
N SER A 83 2.11 8.79 21.06
CA SER A 83 2.82 9.82 20.31
C SER A 83 2.20 10.01 18.93
N ALA A 84 2.25 11.23 18.41
CA ALA A 84 1.94 11.48 17.00
C ALA A 84 2.94 10.78 16.09
N GLN A 85 2.52 10.46 14.86
CA GLN A 85 3.49 10.05 13.86
C GLN A 85 4.45 11.20 13.55
N LEU A 86 5.70 10.83 13.29
CA LEU A 86 6.72 11.78 12.86
C LEU A 86 7.05 11.52 11.40
N PHE A 87 7.05 12.58 10.59
CA PHE A 87 7.63 12.57 9.26
C PHE A 87 8.83 13.49 9.22
N ALA A 88 9.99 12.93 8.99
CA ALA A 88 11.25 13.69 8.94
C ALA A 88 12.18 13.09 7.86
N GLU A 89 12.81 13.94 7.06
CA GLU A 89 13.78 13.56 6.04
C GLU A 89 13.34 12.39 5.14
N THR A 90 12.08 12.40 4.70
CA THR A 90 11.46 11.35 3.85
C THR A 90 11.11 10.04 4.58
N LEU A 91 11.35 9.93 5.87
CA LEU A 91 10.98 8.77 6.68
C LEU A 91 9.74 9.06 7.53
N HIS A 92 8.90 8.05 7.66
CA HIS A 92 7.80 8.02 8.62
C HIS A 92 8.20 7.17 9.83
N PHE A 93 7.89 7.67 11.01
CA PHE A 93 7.97 6.96 12.29
C PHE A 93 6.56 6.86 12.81
N ILE A 94 6.02 5.66 12.80
CA ILE A 94 4.60 5.42 13.09
C ILE A 94 4.51 4.60 14.38
N PRO A 95 4.15 5.24 15.51
CA PRO A 95 3.92 4.53 16.75
C PRO A 95 2.61 3.75 16.70
N HIS A 96 2.63 2.52 17.20
CA HIS A 96 1.47 1.66 17.33
C HIS A 96 1.09 1.47 18.80
N PHE A 97 -0.18 1.18 19.06
CA PHE A 97 -0.70 0.97 20.42
C PHE A 97 -0.09 -0.27 21.13
N ASP A 98 0.48 -1.21 20.38
CA ASP A 98 1.14 -2.40 20.91
C ASP A 98 2.58 -2.14 21.43
N GLY A 99 3.00 -0.89 21.46
CA GLY A 99 4.34 -0.48 21.90
C GLY A 99 5.42 -0.76 20.87
N THR A 100 5.05 -0.75 19.60
CA THR A 100 6.00 -0.80 18.48
C THR A 100 6.03 0.52 17.71
N VAL A 101 7.11 0.75 16.98
CA VAL A 101 7.25 1.87 16.05
C VAL A 101 7.69 1.32 14.70
N ALA A 102 6.87 1.53 13.68
CA ALA A 102 7.25 1.25 12.31
C ALA A 102 8.05 2.41 11.73
N VAL A 103 9.16 2.09 11.08
CA VAL A 103 10.05 3.06 10.44
C VAL A 103 10.19 2.71 8.97
N GLY A 104 9.90 3.65 8.12
CA GLY A 104 9.95 3.45 6.67
C GLY A 104 9.67 4.72 5.87
N SER A 105 9.86 4.62 4.61
CA SER A 105 10.27 3.46 3.85
C SER A 105 11.20 3.87 2.72
N THR A 106 11.96 2.93 2.20
CA THR A 106 12.66 3.15 0.94
C THR A 106 11.67 3.33 -0.22
N SER A 107 12.16 3.81 -1.34
CA SER A 107 11.36 4.01 -2.56
C SER A 107 12.22 3.74 -3.79
N GLU A 108 12.23 2.49 -4.24
CA GLU A 108 13.17 1.96 -5.22
C GLU A 108 12.44 1.63 -6.52
N ARG A 109 12.92 2.18 -7.63
CA ARG A 109 12.38 1.92 -8.97
C ARG A 109 13.13 0.80 -9.70
N SER A 110 14.36 0.52 -9.27
CA SER A 110 15.22 -0.57 -9.75
C SER A 110 15.59 -1.44 -8.55
N PHE A 111 15.42 -2.74 -8.67
CA PHE A 111 15.70 -3.74 -7.63
C PHE A 111 15.79 -5.11 -8.28
N GLU A 112 16.60 -5.99 -7.71
CA GLU A 112 16.76 -7.38 -8.18
C GLU A 112 15.66 -8.29 -7.59
N HIS A 113 15.41 -8.16 -6.29
CA HIS A 113 14.44 -8.98 -5.56
C HIS A 113 13.32 -8.13 -4.97
N GLU A 114 12.10 -8.60 -5.06
CA GLU A 114 10.90 -7.86 -4.67
C GLU A 114 10.64 -7.86 -3.15
N ASP A 115 10.97 -8.95 -2.50
CA ASP A 115 10.57 -9.31 -1.13
C ASP A 115 11.74 -9.46 -0.15
N THR A 116 12.97 -9.23 -0.60
CA THR A 116 14.18 -9.33 0.22
C THR A 116 14.73 -7.96 0.60
N ASN A 117 15.18 -7.84 1.84
CA ASN A 117 15.87 -6.67 2.33
C ASN A 117 17.31 -6.64 1.84
N ASP A 118 17.84 -5.44 1.65
CA ASP A 118 19.19 -5.18 1.17
C ASP A 118 19.85 -3.99 1.90
N ASP A 119 20.96 -3.50 1.40
CA ASP A 119 21.72 -2.42 2.04
C ASP A 119 20.94 -1.09 2.12
N ASN A 120 19.90 -0.90 1.29
CA ASN A 120 19.02 0.28 1.43
C ASN A 120 18.26 0.27 2.75
N LEU A 121 17.89 -0.90 3.28
CA LEU A 121 17.29 -1.01 4.61
C LEU A 121 18.29 -0.63 5.71
N LYS A 122 19.54 -1.08 5.60
CA LYS A 122 20.59 -0.72 6.58
C LYS A 122 20.82 0.79 6.61
N ALA A 123 20.90 1.42 5.44
CA ALA A 123 21.02 2.86 5.30
C ALA A 123 19.81 3.61 5.90
N LEU A 124 18.59 3.07 5.68
CA LEU A 124 17.37 3.61 6.26
C LEU A 124 17.41 3.55 7.80
N ILE A 125 17.80 2.42 8.39
CA ILE A 125 17.88 2.24 9.85
C ILE A 125 18.92 3.19 10.45
N LEU A 126 20.07 3.34 9.82
CA LEU A 126 21.10 4.28 10.25
C LEU A 126 20.57 5.72 10.23
N LYS A 127 19.93 6.13 9.15
CA LYS A 127 19.29 7.44 9.02
C LYS A 127 18.22 7.64 10.09
N ALA A 128 17.37 6.64 10.30
CA ALA A 128 16.32 6.69 11.31
C ALA A 128 16.88 6.87 12.72
N SER A 129 17.99 6.21 13.06
CA SER A 129 18.66 6.34 14.36
C SER A 129 19.27 7.72 14.60
N ASN A 130 19.61 8.45 13.53
CA ASN A 130 20.05 9.84 13.65
C ASN A 130 18.89 10.81 13.89
N ILE A 131 17.72 10.51 13.33
CA ILE A 131 16.50 11.33 13.51
C ILE A 131 15.84 11.05 14.86
N LEU A 132 15.74 9.77 15.25
CA LEU A 132 15.16 9.32 16.50
C LEU A 132 16.22 8.56 17.31
N PRO A 133 16.95 9.28 18.21
CA PRO A 133 18.09 8.70 18.93
C PRO A 133 17.75 7.48 19.81
N GLU A 134 16.50 7.34 20.22
CA GLU A 134 16.02 6.15 20.96
C GLU A 134 16.14 4.84 20.19
N LEU A 135 16.36 4.89 18.88
CA LEU A 135 16.63 3.72 18.05
C LEU A 135 18.10 3.30 18.01
N LYS A 136 19.02 4.14 18.49
CA LYS A 136 20.45 3.81 18.51
C LYS A 136 20.72 2.55 19.31
N GLY A 137 21.43 1.62 18.68
CA GLY A 137 21.79 0.33 19.30
C GLY A 137 20.62 -0.65 19.46
N LYS A 138 19.47 -0.37 18.88
CA LYS A 138 18.33 -1.30 18.86
C LYS A 138 18.25 -2.03 17.53
N ASP A 139 18.10 -3.35 17.60
CA ASP A 139 17.76 -4.15 16.44
C ASP A 139 16.24 -4.12 16.18
N PRO A 140 15.83 -4.11 14.90
CA PRO A 140 14.43 -4.25 14.56
C PRO A 140 13.90 -5.63 14.94
N ILE A 141 12.70 -5.69 15.49
CA ILE A 141 12.01 -6.95 15.78
C ILE A 141 11.44 -7.62 14.53
N CYS A 142 11.25 -6.85 13.47
CA CYS A 142 10.80 -7.33 12.18
C CYS A 142 11.25 -6.36 11.08
N THR A 143 11.60 -6.91 9.93
CA THR A 143 11.88 -6.15 8.71
C THR A 143 11.11 -6.75 7.56
N TRP A 144 10.77 -5.94 6.56
CA TRP A 144 10.09 -6.43 5.34
C TRP A 144 10.45 -5.59 4.12
N ALA A 145 10.31 -6.21 2.97
CA ALA A 145 10.35 -5.58 1.67
C ALA A 145 9.14 -6.03 0.86
N ASN A 146 8.59 -5.15 0.05
CA ASN A 146 7.55 -5.49 -0.91
C ASN A 146 7.42 -4.40 -1.98
N VAL A 147 6.68 -4.72 -3.05
CA VAL A 147 6.52 -3.86 -4.21
C VAL A 147 5.12 -3.24 -4.22
N ARG A 148 5.08 -1.92 -4.22
CA ARG A 148 3.84 -1.15 -4.32
C ARG A 148 3.39 -1.08 -5.77
N PRO A 149 2.12 -1.41 -6.09
CA PRO A 149 1.57 -1.29 -7.43
C PRO A 149 1.37 0.18 -7.79
N ARG A 150 2.05 0.64 -8.83
CA ARG A 150 1.94 2.01 -9.33
C ARG A 150 1.46 1.99 -10.78
N SER A 151 0.24 2.48 -11.02
CA SER A 151 -0.29 2.72 -12.35
C SER A 151 0.54 3.78 -13.10
N ARG A 152 0.43 3.82 -14.40
CA ARG A 152 1.07 4.87 -15.22
C ARG A 152 0.53 6.25 -14.87
N SER A 153 -0.77 6.39 -14.71
CA SER A 153 -1.44 7.64 -14.32
C SER A 153 -1.08 8.11 -12.91
N ARG A 154 -0.55 7.24 -12.06
CA ARG A 154 -0.29 7.40 -10.62
C ARG A 154 -1.56 7.46 -9.75
N ALA A 155 -2.73 7.48 -10.34
CA ALA A 155 -4.01 7.34 -9.67
C ALA A 155 -4.34 5.84 -9.48
N PRO A 156 -5.21 5.48 -8.55
CA PRO A 156 -5.81 4.14 -8.54
C PRO A 156 -6.48 3.80 -9.87
N VAL A 157 -6.63 2.51 -10.16
CA VAL A 157 -7.27 2.02 -11.37
C VAL A 157 -8.50 1.22 -10.99
N LEU A 158 -9.67 1.70 -11.40
CA LEU A 158 -10.96 1.06 -11.14
C LEU A 158 -11.80 0.99 -12.43
N GLY A 159 -12.36 -0.15 -12.74
CA GLY A 159 -13.24 -0.27 -13.91
C GLY A 159 -13.20 -1.65 -14.56
N LYS A 160 -13.55 -1.72 -15.83
CA LYS A 160 -13.44 -2.93 -16.63
C LYS A 160 -11.96 -3.28 -16.84
N HIS A 161 -11.65 -4.57 -16.77
CA HIS A 161 -10.28 -5.03 -16.94
C HIS A 161 -9.81 -4.85 -18.41
N PRO A 162 -8.64 -4.23 -18.67
CA PRO A 162 -8.20 -3.91 -20.03
C PRO A 162 -8.04 -5.14 -20.96
N LEU A 163 -7.72 -6.30 -20.38
CA LEU A 163 -7.52 -7.54 -21.14
C LEU A 163 -8.77 -8.45 -21.17
N SER A 164 -9.81 -8.14 -20.39
CA SER A 164 -10.99 -8.97 -20.25
C SER A 164 -12.21 -8.09 -19.96
N PRO A 165 -12.96 -7.65 -20.99
CA PRO A 165 -14.09 -6.70 -20.81
C PRO A 165 -15.23 -7.21 -19.92
N SER A 166 -15.32 -8.52 -19.69
CA SER A 166 -16.29 -9.15 -18.77
C SER A 166 -15.83 -9.15 -17.30
N GLU A 167 -14.58 -8.83 -17.04
CA GLU A 167 -13.97 -8.80 -15.72
C GLU A 167 -13.65 -7.36 -15.31
N PHE A 168 -13.23 -7.17 -14.08
CA PHE A 168 -12.99 -5.87 -13.51
C PHE A 168 -11.62 -5.79 -12.83
N ILE A 169 -11.11 -4.58 -12.68
CA ILE A 169 -9.85 -4.30 -12.01
C ILE A 169 -10.06 -3.26 -10.90
N MET A 170 -9.43 -3.48 -9.75
CA MET A 170 -9.26 -2.53 -8.65
C MET A 170 -7.80 -2.60 -8.17
N ASN A 171 -6.96 -1.67 -8.60
CA ASN A 171 -5.51 -1.76 -8.41
C ASN A 171 -4.86 -0.38 -8.31
N GLY A 172 -3.53 -0.33 -8.27
CA GLY A 172 -2.76 0.89 -8.44
C GLY A 172 -2.75 1.84 -7.24
N GLY A 173 -3.15 1.39 -6.04
CA GLY A 173 -3.24 2.24 -4.84
C GLY A 173 -1.92 2.85 -4.35
N PHE A 174 -0.79 2.35 -4.81
CA PHE A 174 0.56 2.87 -4.55
C PHE A 174 0.78 3.25 -3.07
N LYS A 175 1.08 4.55 -2.79
CA LYS A 175 1.35 5.05 -1.43
C LYS A 175 0.09 5.48 -0.67
N ILE A 176 -1.04 5.64 -1.36
CA ILE A 176 -2.29 6.16 -0.81
C ILE A 176 -3.38 5.07 -0.67
N GLY A 177 -3.08 3.84 -1.03
CA GLY A 177 -4.05 2.75 -1.13
C GLY A 177 -4.89 2.55 0.12
N LEU A 178 -4.30 2.52 1.31
CA LEU A 178 -5.06 2.32 2.56
C LEU A 178 -6.01 3.48 2.88
N GLY A 179 -5.59 4.72 2.66
CA GLY A 179 -6.45 5.89 2.86
C GLY A 179 -7.59 5.96 1.86
N MET A 180 -7.35 5.54 0.62
CA MET A 180 -8.37 5.56 -0.44
C MET A 180 -9.28 4.33 -0.44
N ALA A 181 -8.84 3.20 0.13
CA ALA A 181 -9.54 1.91 0.04
C ALA A 181 -11.01 1.95 0.46
N PRO A 182 -11.44 2.62 1.53
CA PRO A 182 -12.85 2.65 1.91
C PRO A 182 -13.73 3.31 0.84
N GLN A 183 -13.30 4.45 0.31
CA GLN A 183 -14.05 5.16 -0.72
C GLN A 183 -14.02 4.43 -2.07
N MET A 184 -12.86 3.90 -2.44
CA MET A 184 -12.71 3.06 -3.64
C MET A 184 -13.63 1.84 -3.56
N GLY A 185 -13.64 1.14 -2.43
CA GLY A 185 -14.50 -0.03 -2.21
C GLY A 185 -15.98 0.32 -2.34
N LYS A 186 -16.41 1.45 -1.74
CA LYS A 186 -17.79 1.93 -1.85
C LYS A 186 -18.18 2.22 -3.30
N VAL A 187 -17.47 3.11 -3.96
CA VAL A 187 -17.77 3.53 -5.35
C VAL A 187 -17.74 2.34 -6.30
N PHE A 188 -16.79 1.43 -6.10
CA PHE A 188 -16.66 0.28 -6.96
C PHE A 188 -17.75 -0.79 -6.72
N SER A 189 -18.19 -0.96 -5.47
CA SER A 189 -19.34 -1.84 -5.18
C SER A 189 -20.64 -1.27 -5.73
N GLU A 190 -20.87 0.03 -5.66
CA GLU A 190 -22.03 0.70 -6.29
C GLU A 190 -22.00 0.50 -7.82
N PHE A 191 -20.85 0.67 -8.44
CA PHE A 191 -20.66 0.39 -9.88
C PHE A 191 -20.97 -1.07 -10.24
N LEU A 192 -20.49 -2.02 -9.46
CA LEU A 192 -20.66 -3.45 -9.73
C LEU A 192 -22.09 -3.94 -9.46
N LEU A 193 -22.72 -3.50 -8.38
CA LEU A 193 -23.97 -4.05 -7.88
C LEU A 193 -25.19 -3.27 -8.33
N LEU A 194 -25.09 -1.94 -8.37
CA LEU A 194 -26.19 -1.03 -8.67
C LEU A 194 -26.10 -0.43 -10.08
N ASN A 195 -25.04 -0.72 -10.80
CA ASN A 195 -24.73 -0.12 -12.10
C ASN A 195 -24.62 1.42 -12.07
N GLU A 196 -24.28 1.96 -10.89
CA GLU A 196 -24.04 3.39 -10.69
C GLU A 196 -22.58 3.74 -10.90
N ASN A 197 -22.24 4.39 -12.01
CA ASN A 197 -20.86 4.77 -12.29
C ASN A 197 -20.53 6.14 -11.67
N LYS A 198 -19.94 6.13 -10.50
CA LYS A 198 -19.39 7.29 -9.79
C LYS A 198 -17.86 7.25 -9.70
N ILE A 199 -17.22 6.39 -10.51
CA ILE A 199 -15.77 6.28 -10.57
C ILE A 199 -15.21 7.57 -11.19
N PRO A 200 -14.28 8.27 -10.53
CA PRO A 200 -13.61 9.43 -11.13
C PRO A 200 -12.94 9.05 -12.45
N THR A 201 -13.04 9.92 -13.45
CA THR A 201 -12.51 9.65 -14.81
C THR A 201 -11.02 9.29 -14.77
N GLU A 202 -10.25 9.99 -13.95
CA GLU A 202 -8.81 9.78 -13.75
C GLU A 202 -8.46 8.40 -13.16
N PHE A 203 -9.45 7.67 -12.63
CA PHE A 203 -9.27 6.31 -12.10
C PHE A 203 -9.64 5.22 -13.10
N LEU A 204 -10.20 5.60 -14.25
CA LEU A 204 -10.55 4.63 -15.26
C LEU A 204 -9.29 4.00 -15.89
N PRO A 205 -9.32 2.70 -16.27
CA PRO A 205 -8.18 2.01 -16.85
C PRO A 205 -7.61 2.71 -18.09
N ASN A 206 -8.44 3.38 -18.88
CA ASN A 206 -8.02 4.09 -20.10
C ASN A 206 -6.99 5.19 -19.84
N GLU A 207 -7.02 5.81 -18.66
CA GLU A 207 -6.04 6.84 -18.28
C GLU A 207 -4.63 6.27 -18.02
N SER A 208 -4.53 4.94 -17.91
CA SER A 208 -3.26 4.21 -17.77
C SER A 208 -2.85 3.44 -19.04
N LEU A 209 -3.63 3.50 -20.11
CA LEU A 209 -3.33 2.88 -21.42
C LEU A 209 -2.38 3.66 -22.33
#